data_d6752fc0791d989fcdf9ec075cac1227
#
_entry.id   d6752fc0791d989fcdf9ec075cac1227
#
_cell.length_a   1.000
_cell.length_b   1.000
_cell.length_c   1.000
_cell.angle_alpha   90.00
_cell.angle_beta   90.00
_cell.angle_gamma   90.00
#
_symmetry.space_group_name_H-M   'P 1'
#
loop_
_entity.id
_entity.type
_entity.pdbx_description
1 polymer ?
#
loop_
_entity_poly.entity_id
_entity_poly.type
_entity_poly.pdbx_seq_one_letter_code
_entity_poly.pdbx_strand_id
1 'polypeptide(L)'
;MLPVFILLAALAAIPSMATAGELSIERHEEIAAARIVRVLPGVVGIIVEVGAEVTVRCAKGDVYTVKASPETENGTGFIIHPDGWIATNGHVVMPVYKADEEHITNFLDQAATAACGPALKKLPEKQRKARMAAILKDPENRKGVKLTKKLDVYLPTGEGQHGYPAVVKAYSPPIDPDLLPKDGSKPDPPMLDAALIKIEAKDLPTVQLASSAAVAATLGQTLVIVGYPGVVLWHDFLSKKSRAEATITFGHVSAFRLDVNERWIIQTDAPISWGNSGGPAFNIKGEVIALATFISTSLDGDQAIQGFNFLIPIDSIQAMAKQLGVTPSTDSPFTREWDQTVEAFIAGNLREAISHAEAADKIVPGLIDVRRTIARVRALLELRGEKP
;
A
#
# COMPACT_ATOMS: atom_id res chain seq x y z
N MET A 1 -1.56 -1.02 27.34
CA MET A 1 -1.82 -2.25 26.57
C MET A 1 -3.31 -2.47 26.47
N LEU A 2 -4.01 -1.62 25.79
CA LEU A 2 -5.39 -1.70 25.32
C LEU A 2 -5.46 -0.62 24.25
N PRO A 3 -5.83 -0.86 23.03
CA PRO A 3 -7.24 -0.73 22.66
C PRO A 3 -7.67 -1.35 21.30
N VAL A 4 -7.17 -2.46 20.86
CA VAL A 4 -7.72 -3.14 19.65
C VAL A 4 -8.66 -4.30 20.04
N PHE A 5 -8.97 -4.43 21.31
CA PHE A 5 -9.74 -5.55 21.87
C PHE A 5 -11.27 -5.38 21.82
N ILE A 6 -11.80 -4.28 21.30
CA ILE A 6 -13.23 -3.99 21.46
C ILE A 6 -14.13 -4.61 20.38
N LEU A 7 -13.64 -4.99 19.20
CA LEU A 7 -14.54 -5.37 18.10
C LEU A 7 -15.02 -6.81 18.06
N LEU A 8 -14.59 -7.67 18.96
CA LEU A 8 -15.02 -9.09 18.97
C LEU A 8 -15.30 -9.63 20.39
N ALA A 9 -15.54 -8.82 21.39
CA ALA A 9 -15.68 -9.25 22.79
C ALA A 9 -17.07 -9.81 23.16
N ALA A 10 -18.08 -9.76 22.28
CA ALA A 10 -19.47 -9.95 22.67
C ALA A 10 -20.01 -11.38 22.67
N LEU A 11 -19.26 -12.40 22.26
CA LEU A 11 -19.80 -13.76 22.14
C LEU A 11 -19.81 -14.62 23.42
N ALA A 12 -19.23 -14.17 24.53
CA ALA A 12 -18.99 -15.07 25.67
C ALA A 12 -19.82 -14.83 26.94
N ALA A 13 -20.56 -13.75 27.08
CA ALA A 13 -21.40 -13.49 28.26
C ALA A 13 -22.51 -12.48 27.96
N ILE A 14 -23.65 -12.93 27.49
CA ILE A 14 -24.87 -12.12 27.48
C ILE A 14 -25.75 -12.59 28.65
N PRO A 15 -25.96 -11.74 29.68
CA PRO A 15 -27.09 -11.96 30.57
C PRO A 15 -28.37 -11.75 29.78
N SER A 16 -29.36 -12.58 30.01
CA SER A 16 -30.62 -12.79 29.28
C SER A 16 -31.59 -11.63 29.23
N MET A 17 -31.22 -10.46 28.69
CA MET A 17 -32.16 -9.33 28.53
C MET A 17 -31.92 -8.46 27.30
N ALA A 18 -31.10 -8.85 26.35
CA ALA A 18 -31.02 -8.14 25.08
C ALA A 18 -32.30 -8.43 24.24
N THR A 19 -32.86 -7.40 23.63
CA THR A 19 -34.01 -7.57 22.73
C THR A 19 -33.56 -8.28 21.44
N ALA A 20 -34.49 -8.99 20.78
CA ALA A 20 -34.15 -9.67 19.50
C ALA A 20 -33.59 -8.71 18.44
N GLY A 21 -33.90 -7.42 18.51
CA GLY A 21 -33.34 -6.38 17.65
C GLY A 21 -31.88 -6.03 17.96
N GLU A 22 -31.52 -5.91 19.24
CA GLU A 22 -30.14 -5.64 19.68
C GLU A 22 -29.21 -6.80 19.32
N LEU A 23 -29.63 -8.03 19.56
CA LEU A 23 -28.89 -9.24 19.14
C LEU A 23 -28.69 -9.30 17.61
N SER A 24 -29.64 -8.80 16.83
CA SER A 24 -29.52 -8.74 15.36
C SER A 24 -28.50 -7.71 14.90
N ILE A 25 -28.43 -6.56 15.55
CA ILE A 25 -27.49 -5.48 15.24
C ILE A 25 -26.05 -5.91 15.57
N GLU A 26 -25.82 -6.40 16.81
CA GLU A 26 -24.52 -6.91 17.23
C GLU A 26 -24.00 -8.01 16.29
N ARG A 27 -24.85 -8.93 15.87
CA ARG A 27 -24.48 -9.99 14.92
C ARG A 27 -24.16 -9.47 13.53
N HIS A 28 -24.78 -8.40 13.05
CA HIS A 28 -24.44 -7.77 11.79
C HIS A 28 -23.08 -7.07 11.83
N GLU A 29 -22.76 -6.41 12.94
CA GLU A 29 -21.46 -5.78 13.16
C GLU A 29 -20.33 -6.82 13.23
N GLU A 30 -20.56 -7.93 13.90
CA GLU A 30 -19.62 -9.05 13.97
C GLU A 30 -19.33 -9.68 12.61
N ILE A 31 -20.35 -9.88 11.78
CA ILE A 31 -20.20 -10.40 10.42
C ILE A 31 -19.42 -9.40 9.55
N ALA A 32 -19.71 -8.10 9.69
CA ALA A 32 -18.98 -7.07 8.98
C ALA A 32 -17.49 -7.02 9.37
N ALA A 33 -17.20 -7.10 10.68
CA ALA A 33 -15.84 -7.18 11.21
C ALA A 33 -15.10 -8.42 10.72
N ALA A 34 -15.76 -9.59 10.71
CA ALA A 34 -15.18 -10.83 10.23
C ALA A 34 -14.83 -10.78 8.74
N ARG A 35 -15.66 -10.12 7.92
CA ARG A 35 -15.37 -9.89 6.49
C ARG A 35 -14.12 -9.03 6.29
N ILE A 36 -13.91 -8.02 7.15
CA ILE A 36 -12.69 -7.21 7.12
C ILE A 36 -11.48 -8.05 7.50
N VAL A 37 -11.56 -8.83 8.59
CA VAL A 37 -10.47 -9.74 9.01
C VAL A 37 -10.11 -10.72 7.89
N ARG A 38 -11.10 -11.19 7.13
CA ARG A 38 -10.91 -12.09 5.98
C ARG A 38 -9.94 -11.54 4.93
N VAL A 39 -10.01 -10.24 4.64
CA VAL A 39 -9.25 -9.63 3.53
C VAL A 39 -7.87 -9.09 3.94
N LEU A 40 -7.62 -8.88 5.23
CA LEU A 40 -6.38 -8.28 5.74
C LEU A 40 -5.10 -9.03 5.32
N PRO A 41 -5.03 -10.37 5.34
CA PRO A 41 -3.81 -11.08 4.95
C PRO A 41 -3.36 -10.83 3.51
N GLY A 42 -4.29 -10.47 2.62
CA GLY A 42 -4.01 -10.16 1.22
C GLY A 42 -3.54 -8.73 0.95
N VAL A 43 -3.45 -7.87 1.99
CA VAL A 43 -2.99 -6.48 1.87
C VAL A 43 -1.54 -6.38 2.33
N VAL A 44 -0.69 -5.73 1.55
CA VAL A 44 0.76 -5.73 1.74
C VAL A 44 1.33 -4.31 1.77
N GLY A 45 2.40 -4.12 2.54
CA GLY A 45 3.18 -2.89 2.49
C GLY A 45 4.17 -2.92 1.32
N ILE A 46 4.44 -1.77 0.73
CA ILE A 46 5.41 -1.59 -0.35
C ILE A 46 6.40 -0.51 0.08
N ILE A 47 7.70 -0.81 -0.04
CA ILE A 47 8.77 0.16 0.18
C ILE A 47 9.63 0.21 -1.08
N VAL A 48 9.83 1.43 -1.56
CA VAL A 48 10.69 1.74 -2.70
C VAL A 48 11.87 2.56 -2.18
N GLU A 49 13.07 2.15 -2.51
CA GLU A 49 14.30 2.85 -2.15
C GLU A 49 15.17 3.06 -3.40
N VAL A 50 15.52 4.29 -3.68
CA VAL A 50 16.53 4.64 -4.68
C VAL A 50 17.70 5.30 -3.97
N GLY A 51 18.86 4.68 -4.01
CA GLY A 51 20.09 5.18 -3.41
C GLY A 51 21.18 5.38 -4.44
N ALA A 52 22.21 6.13 -4.09
CA ALA A 52 23.38 6.31 -4.94
C ALA A 52 24.68 6.37 -4.15
N GLU A 53 25.72 5.77 -4.73
CA GLU A 53 27.12 6.09 -4.44
C GLU A 53 27.64 7.01 -5.55
N VAL A 54 28.07 8.21 -5.19
CA VAL A 54 28.45 9.25 -6.14
C VAL A 54 29.93 9.57 -6.00
N THR A 55 30.70 9.35 -7.05
CA THR A 55 32.08 9.84 -7.15
C THR A 55 32.05 11.17 -7.92
N VAL A 56 32.27 12.27 -7.21
CA VAL A 56 32.23 13.64 -7.76
C VAL A 56 33.62 14.27 -7.77
N ARG A 57 33.96 14.91 -8.89
CA ARG A 57 35.18 15.70 -9.07
C ARG A 57 34.83 17.18 -8.92
N CYS A 58 35.43 17.84 -7.93
CA CYS A 58 35.37 19.27 -7.75
C CYS A 58 36.43 19.99 -8.60
N ALA A 59 36.51 21.30 -8.51
CA ALA A 59 37.59 22.06 -9.17
C ALA A 59 38.96 21.66 -8.61
N LYS A 60 40.03 21.62 -9.46
CA LYS A 60 41.44 21.34 -9.13
C LYS A 60 41.81 19.89 -8.81
N GLY A 61 41.00 18.92 -9.28
CA GLY A 61 41.38 17.50 -9.16
C GLY A 61 40.97 16.81 -7.87
N ASP A 62 40.30 17.50 -6.97
CA ASP A 62 39.76 16.88 -5.77
C ASP A 62 38.60 15.94 -6.14
N VAL A 63 38.70 14.67 -5.74
CA VAL A 63 37.72 13.63 -5.99
C VAL A 63 37.15 13.15 -4.66
N TYR A 64 35.83 13.11 -4.56
CA TYR A 64 35.14 12.66 -3.37
C TYR A 64 34.16 11.54 -3.71
N THR A 65 34.06 10.53 -2.87
CA THR A 65 32.99 9.53 -2.94
C THR A 65 32.00 9.78 -1.81
N VAL A 66 30.76 10.02 -2.16
CA VAL A 66 29.66 10.36 -1.25
C VAL A 66 28.57 9.32 -1.39
N LYS A 67 28.14 8.73 -0.29
CA LYS A 67 26.90 7.96 -0.25
C LYS A 67 25.76 8.96 -0.06
N ALA A 68 24.96 9.18 -1.10
CA ALA A 68 23.82 10.07 -1.04
C ALA A 68 22.72 9.51 -0.12
N SER A 69 21.95 10.41 0.47
CA SER A 69 20.75 10.00 1.24
C SER A 69 19.76 9.36 0.27
N PRO A 70 19.26 8.15 0.57
CA PRO A 70 18.32 7.49 -0.33
C PRO A 70 16.98 8.24 -0.37
N GLU A 71 16.35 8.23 -1.54
CA GLU A 71 14.94 8.58 -1.73
C GLU A 71 14.13 7.33 -1.36
N THR A 72 13.18 7.48 -0.43
CA THR A 72 12.35 6.36 0.04
C THR A 72 10.88 6.75 -0.10
N GLU A 73 10.14 5.89 -0.78
CA GLU A 73 8.68 5.98 -0.88
C GLU A 73 8.05 4.76 -0.24
N ASN A 74 6.89 4.94 0.37
CA ASN A 74 6.10 3.86 0.91
C ASN A 74 4.67 3.90 0.37
N GLY A 75 4.11 2.73 0.20
CA GLY A 75 2.74 2.56 -0.27
C GLY A 75 2.14 1.25 0.19
N THR A 76 0.97 1.00 -0.29
CA THR A 76 0.20 -0.21 -0.04
C THR A 76 -0.08 -0.93 -1.35
N GLY A 77 -0.22 -2.23 -1.30
CA GLY A 77 -0.70 -3.04 -2.41
C GLY A 77 -1.61 -4.15 -1.91
N PHE A 78 -2.17 -4.89 -2.84
CA PHE A 78 -2.98 -6.07 -2.53
C PHE A 78 -2.75 -7.19 -3.53
N ILE A 79 -2.76 -8.42 -3.04
CA ILE A 79 -2.44 -9.62 -3.83
C ILE A 79 -3.68 -10.04 -4.59
N ILE A 80 -3.58 -10.08 -5.93
CA ILE A 80 -4.66 -10.44 -6.84
C ILE A 80 -4.56 -11.86 -7.40
N HIS A 81 -3.42 -12.53 -7.18
CA HIS A 81 -3.19 -13.90 -7.61
C HIS A 81 -2.23 -14.62 -6.64
N PRO A 82 -2.47 -15.88 -6.28
CA PRO A 82 -1.66 -16.60 -5.29
C PRO A 82 -0.18 -16.77 -5.65
N ASP A 83 0.18 -16.62 -6.91
CA ASP A 83 1.57 -16.67 -7.37
C ASP A 83 2.33 -15.33 -7.16
N GLY A 84 1.76 -14.36 -6.46
CA GLY A 84 2.45 -13.12 -6.10
C GLY A 84 2.27 -11.95 -7.06
N TRP A 85 1.16 -11.90 -7.82
CA TRP A 85 0.77 -10.69 -8.52
C TRP A 85 0.07 -9.72 -7.57
N ILE A 86 0.53 -8.47 -7.56
CA ILE A 86 0.11 -7.45 -6.62
C ILE A 86 -0.27 -6.19 -7.39
N ALA A 87 -1.40 -5.61 -7.05
CA ALA A 87 -1.86 -4.32 -7.55
C ALA A 87 -1.46 -3.20 -6.59
N THR A 88 -1.09 -2.05 -7.14
CA THR A 88 -0.77 -0.81 -6.41
C THR A 88 -0.93 0.41 -7.33
N ASN A 89 -0.69 1.63 -6.83
CA ASN A 89 -0.65 2.81 -7.68
C ASN A 89 0.65 2.92 -8.50
N GLY A 90 0.56 3.63 -9.62
CA GLY A 90 1.70 3.95 -10.46
C GLY A 90 2.74 4.80 -9.75
N HIS A 91 2.31 5.87 -9.05
CA HIS A 91 3.23 6.76 -8.34
C HIS A 91 4.04 6.05 -7.24
N VAL A 92 3.50 5.00 -6.61
CA VAL A 92 4.21 4.22 -5.58
C VAL A 92 5.46 3.56 -6.16
N VAL A 93 5.39 3.03 -7.38
CA VAL A 93 6.53 2.34 -8.03
C VAL A 93 7.31 3.23 -9.00
N MET A 94 6.83 4.46 -9.21
CA MET A 94 7.45 5.41 -10.15
C MET A 94 8.95 5.62 -9.89
N PRO A 95 9.48 5.72 -8.66
CA PRO A 95 10.89 5.95 -8.43
C PRO A 95 11.79 4.85 -9.03
N VAL A 96 11.38 3.58 -8.99
CA VAL A 96 12.16 2.49 -9.62
C VAL A 96 11.90 2.39 -11.12
N TYR A 97 10.78 2.90 -11.61
CA TYR A 97 10.40 2.87 -13.02
C TYR A 97 10.97 4.04 -13.83
N LYS A 98 11.18 5.19 -13.20
CA LYS A 98 11.81 6.37 -13.83
C LYS A 98 13.15 6.05 -14.46
N ALA A 99 13.48 6.79 -15.53
CA ALA A 99 14.80 6.72 -16.17
C ALA A 99 15.91 7.10 -15.18
N ASP A 100 17.05 6.45 -15.28
CA ASP A 100 18.21 6.69 -14.40
C ASP A 100 18.71 8.14 -14.45
N GLU A 101 18.53 8.83 -15.58
CA GLU A 101 19.02 10.18 -15.82
C GLU A 101 18.45 11.21 -14.83
N GLU A 102 17.18 11.06 -14.43
CA GLU A 102 16.55 11.94 -13.45
C GLU A 102 17.17 11.75 -12.06
N HIS A 103 17.34 10.50 -11.63
CA HIS A 103 17.99 10.17 -10.37
C HIS A 103 19.46 10.57 -10.35
N ILE A 104 20.19 10.35 -11.46
CA ILE A 104 21.59 10.78 -11.60
C ILE A 104 21.71 12.28 -11.35
N THR A 105 20.81 13.08 -11.92
CA THR A 105 20.84 14.53 -11.75
C THR A 105 20.65 14.93 -10.28
N ASN A 106 19.64 14.36 -9.60
CA ASN A 106 19.32 14.66 -8.21
C ASN A 106 20.46 14.24 -7.26
N PHE A 107 20.95 13.01 -7.38
CA PHE A 107 22.01 12.50 -6.50
C PHE A 107 23.36 13.17 -6.75
N LEU A 108 23.66 13.51 -7.99
CA LEU A 108 24.88 14.27 -8.31
C LEU A 108 24.81 15.68 -7.69
N ASP A 109 23.67 16.36 -7.74
CA ASP A 109 23.49 17.68 -7.12
C ASP A 109 23.67 17.61 -5.60
N GLN A 110 23.06 16.62 -4.93
CA GLN A 110 23.24 16.40 -3.48
C GLN A 110 24.72 16.18 -3.13
N ALA A 111 25.39 15.27 -3.86
CA ALA A 111 26.80 14.94 -3.61
C ALA A 111 27.73 16.12 -3.91
N ALA A 112 27.51 16.85 -5.02
CA ALA A 112 28.30 18.02 -5.37
C ALA A 112 28.09 19.15 -4.37
N THR A 113 26.89 19.35 -3.89
CA THR A 113 26.60 20.34 -2.84
C THR A 113 27.30 19.97 -1.53
N ALA A 114 27.27 18.72 -1.12
CA ALA A 114 27.93 18.27 0.10
C ALA A 114 29.48 18.33 0.00
N ALA A 115 30.06 17.84 -1.07
CA ALA A 115 31.52 17.70 -1.23
C ALA A 115 32.18 18.99 -1.71
N CYS A 116 31.64 19.64 -2.73
CA CYS A 116 32.23 20.80 -3.38
C CYS A 116 31.72 22.13 -2.80
N GLY A 117 30.52 22.15 -2.23
CA GLY A 117 29.87 23.35 -1.72
C GLY A 117 30.69 24.15 -0.72
N PRO A 118 31.35 23.54 0.29
CA PRO A 118 32.20 24.29 1.26
C PRO A 118 33.31 25.10 0.62
N ALA A 119 33.99 24.54 -0.40
CA ALA A 119 35.03 25.28 -1.15
C ALA A 119 34.44 26.38 -2.03
N LEU A 120 33.29 26.13 -2.63
CA LEU A 120 32.59 27.07 -3.50
C LEU A 120 31.95 28.25 -2.74
N LYS A 121 31.63 28.10 -1.46
CA LYS A 121 31.08 29.18 -0.61
C LYS A 121 32.00 30.41 -0.53
N LYS A 122 33.31 30.24 -0.75
CA LYS A 122 34.30 31.30 -0.75
C LYS A 122 34.29 32.17 -2.02
N LEU A 123 33.56 31.74 -3.05
CA LEU A 123 33.45 32.45 -4.33
C LEU A 123 32.25 33.40 -4.35
N PRO A 124 32.33 34.50 -5.14
CA PRO A 124 31.17 35.33 -5.44
C PRO A 124 30.02 34.48 -6.01
N GLU A 125 28.77 34.86 -5.73
CA GLU A 125 27.57 34.07 -6.07
C GLU A 125 27.52 33.64 -7.55
N LYS A 126 27.78 34.56 -8.47
CA LYS A 126 27.78 34.27 -9.91
C LYS A 126 28.81 33.22 -10.29
N GLN A 127 30.01 33.27 -9.69
CA GLN A 127 31.06 32.27 -9.95
C GLN A 127 30.74 30.95 -9.31
N ARG A 128 30.14 30.95 -8.11
CA ARG A 128 29.68 29.73 -7.41
C ARG A 128 28.64 29.01 -8.22
N LYS A 129 27.59 29.70 -8.72
CA LYS A 129 26.56 29.11 -9.57
C LYS A 129 27.14 28.54 -10.87
N ALA A 130 28.03 29.26 -11.53
CA ALA A 130 28.68 28.78 -12.75
C ALA A 130 29.55 27.53 -12.52
N ARG A 131 30.29 27.49 -11.41
CA ARG A 131 31.12 26.33 -11.06
C ARG A 131 30.27 25.10 -10.71
N MET A 132 29.22 25.27 -9.91
CA MET A 132 28.31 24.17 -9.61
C MET A 132 27.66 23.62 -10.89
N ALA A 133 27.18 24.51 -11.77
CA ALA A 133 26.61 24.07 -13.05
C ALA A 133 27.63 23.32 -13.94
N ALA A 134 28.92 23.69 -13.91
CA ALA A 134 29.95 22.96 -14.61
C ALA A 134 30.20 21.56 -14.03
N ILE A 135 30.19 21.42 -12.69
CA ILE A 135 30.34 20.12 -12.02
C ILE A 135 29.17 19.18 -12.36
N LEU A 136 27.93 19.70 -12.34
CA LEU A 136 26.73 18.92 -12.63
C LEU A 136 26.61 18.50 -14.11
N LYS A 137 27.20 19.29 -15.03
CA LYS A 137 27.24 18.99 -16.47
C LYS A 137 28.41 18.13 -16.90
N ASP A 138 29.38 17.91 -16.03
CA ASP A 138 30.56 17.11 -16.35
C ASP A 138 30.15 15.64 -16.59
N PRO A 139 30.41 15.08 -17.80
CA PRO A 139 30.07 13.69 -18.11
C PRO A 139 30.75 12.67 -17.19
N GLU A 140 31.95 12.94 -16.70
CA GLU A 140 32.65 12.03 -15.79
C GLU A 140 32.00 12.00 -14.39
N ASN A 141 31.48 13.13 -13.92
CA ASN A 141 30.70 13.18 -12.68
C ASN A 141 29.36 12.44 -12.81
N ARG A 142 28.70 12.56 -13.97
CA ARG A 142 27.47 11.80 -14.24
C ARG A 142 27.71 10.30 -14.29
N LYS A 143 28.79 9.83 -14.92
CA LYS A 143 29.24 8.43 -14.92
C LYS A 143 29.66 7.96 -13.52
N GLY A 144 30.07 8.89 -12.65
CA GLY A 144 30.44 8.61 -11.27
C GLY A 144 29.27 8.26 -10.35
N VAL A 145 28.01 8.38 -10.81
CA VAL A 145 26.81 8.04 -10.05
C VAL A 145 26.47 6.57 -10.27
N LYS A 146 26.52 5.79 -9.20
CA LYS A 146 26.09 4.39 -9.19
C LYS A 146 24.79 4.26 -8.42
N LEU A 147 23.71 4.03 -9.15
CA LEU A 147 22.36 3.90 -8.59
C LEU A 147 22.12 2.50 -8.01
N THR A 148 21.33 2.46 -6.96
CA THR A 148 20.73 1.24 -6.42
C THR A 148 19.23 1.47 -6.32
N LYS A 149 18.44 0.63 -6.99
CA LYS A 149 16.98 0.68 -6.97
C LYS A 149 16.45 -0.58 -6.31
N LYS A 150 15.58 -0.43 -5.32
CA LYS A 150 14.91 -1.53 -4.62
C LYS A 150 13.41 -1.30 -4.59
N LEU A 151 12.69 -2.37 -4.81
CA LEU A 151 11.25 -2.45 -4.64
C LEU A 151 10.96 -3.70 -3.83
N ASP A 152 10.55 -3.53 -2.61
CA ASP A 152 10.30 -4.62 -1.67
C ASP A 152 8.84 -4.61 -1.21
N VAL A 153 8.24 -5.80 -1.18
CA VAL A 153 6.90 -6.05 -0.68
C VAL A 153 6.98 -6.74 0.67
N TYR A 154 6.22 -6.24 1.63
CA TYR A 154 6.17 -6.76 2.99
C TYR A 154 4.80 -7.35 3.28
N LEU A 155 4.74 -8.65 3.51
CA LEU A 155 3.54 -9.30 4.03
C LEU A 155 3.31 -8.86 5.49
N PRO A 156 2.06 -8.86 6.00
CA PRO A 156 1.75 -8.47 7.37
C PRO A 156 2.23 -9.52 8.39
N THR A 157 3.55 -9.70 8.50
CA THR A 157 4.18 -10.63 9.43
C THR A 157 4.78 -9.89 10.62
N GLY A 158 4.52 -10.34 11.84
CA GLY A 158 4.92 -9.64 13.09
C GLY A 158 6.39 -9.74 13.46
N GLU A 159 7.17 -10.60 12.83
CA GLU A 159 8.58 -10.85 13.18
C GLU A 159 9.47 -10.77 11.96
N GLY A 160 10.55 -9.96 12.08
CA GLY A 160 11.65 -9.89 11.13
C GLY A 160 11.17 -9.73 9.68
N GLN A 161 10.57 -8.59 9.37
CA GLN A 161 10.07 -8.31 8.03
C GLN A 161 11.17 -8.52 6.99
N HIS A 162 11.15 -9.66 6.31
CA HIS A 162 11.90 -9.86 5.08
C HIS A 162 11.03 -9.33 3.94
N GLY A 163 11.50 -8.27 3.29
CA GLY A 163 10.90 -7.79 2.05
C GLY A 163 11.09 -8.82 0.95
N TYR A 164 10.03 -9.08 0.19
CA TYR A 164 10.11 -9.83 -1.05
C TYR A 164 10.51 -8.87 -2.17
N PRO A 165 11.67 -9.05 -2.82
CA PRO A 165 12.01 -8.25 -3.99
C PRO A 165 10.91 -8.38 -5.05
N ALA A 166 10.47 -7.24 -5.57
CA ALA A 166 9.40 -7.19 -6.55
C ALA A 166 9.88 -6.59 -7.88
N VAL A 167 9.20 -6.96 -8.95
CA VAL A 167 9.45 -6.45 -10.30
C VAL A 167 8.18 -5.79 -10.83
N VAL A 168 8.29 -4.58 -11.36
CA VAL A 168 7.19 -3.91 -12.06
C VAL A 168 6.91 -4.63 -13.38
N LYS A 169 5.69 -5.12 -13.58
CA LYS A 169 5.26 -5.85 -14.77
C LYS A 169 4.37 -5.01 -15.69
N ALA A 170 3.57 -4.12 -15.12
CA ALA A 170 2.82 -3.11 -15.83
C ALA A 170 2.81 -1.81 -15.04
N TYR A 171 2.84 -0.70 -15.73
CA TYR A 171 2.91 0.63 -15.17
C TYR A 171 2.09 1.61 -16.00
N SER A 172 1.32 2.43 -15.33
CA SER A 172 0.68 3.61 -15.90
C SER A 172 0.99 4.81 -14.98
N PRO A 173 1.47 5.93 -15.54
CA PRO A 173 1.90 7.07 -14.75
C PRO A 173 0.75 7.66 -13.92
N PRO A 174 1.08 8.43 -12.86
CA PRO A 174 0.11 9.20 -12.12
C PRO A 174 -0.60 10.22 -13.01
N ILE A 175 -1.79 10.63 -12.58
CA ILE A 175 -2.56 11.67 -13.26
C ILE A 175 -1.89 13.00 -12.94
N ASP A 176 -1.25 13.60 -13.94
CA ASP A 176 -0.55 14.88 -13.83
C ASP A 176 -1.09 15.85 -14.86
N PRO A 177 -1.80 16.93 -14.44
CA PRO A 177 -2.31 17.94 -15.34
C PRO A 177 -1.24 18.63 -16.19
N ASP A 178 -0.02 18.76 -15.67
CA ASP A 178 1.09 19.45 -16.37
C ASP A 178 1.66 18.61 -17.52
N LEU A 179 1.44 17.29 -17.49
CA LEU A 179 1.87 16.36 -18.53
C LEU A 179 0.79 16.10 -19.60
N LEU A 180 -0.38 16.73 -19.48
CA LEU A 180 -1.44 16.56 -20.47
C LEU A 180 -1.05 17.20 -21.81
N PRO A 181 -1.41 16.56 -22.94
CA PRO A 181 -1.25 17.14 -24.27
C PRO A 181 -1.99 18.49 -24.38
N LYS A 182 -1.28 19.55 -24.78
CA LYS A 182 -1.85 20.90 -24.88
C LYS A 182 -2.84 21.06 -26.05
N ASP A 183 -2.84 20.11 -26.96
CA ASP A 183 -3.76 20.07 -28.12
C ASP A 183 -5.11 19.41 -27.79
N GLY A 184 -5.33 18.98 -26.53
CA GLY A 184 -6.55 18.33 -26.07
C GLY A 184 -6.67 16.86 -26.49
N SER A 185 -5.62 16.26 -27.06
CA SER A 185 -5.58 14.81 -27.30
C SER A 185 -5.48 14.04 -25.98
N LYS A 186 -5.87 12.76 -26.02
CA LYS A 186 -5.68 11.90 -24.84
C LYS A 186 -4.21 11.53 -24.69
N PRO A 187 -3.69 11.46 -23.45
CA PRO A 187 -2.33 11.03 -23.23
C PRO A 187 -2.12 9.57 -23.66
N ASP A 188 -0.97 9.30 -24.28
CA ASP A 188 -0.53 7.97 -24.68
C ASP A 188 0.91 7.74 -24.14
N PRO A 189 1.12 6.83 -23.19
CA PRO A 189 0.15 5.96 -22.55
C PRO A 189 -0.84 6.70 -21.62
N PRO A 190 -2.03 6.10 -21.36
CA PRO A 190 -3.01 6.72 -20.48
C PRO A 190 -2.47 6.83 -19.04
N MET A 191 -2.74 7.94 -18.37
CA MET A 191 -2.35 8.19 -16.99
C MET A 191 -3.39 7.58 -16.03
N LEU A 192 -3.23 6.31 -15.67
CA LEU A 192 -4.19 5.59 -14.81
C LEU A 192 -3.80 5.57 -13.33
N ASP A 193 -2.58 6.01 -13.02
CA ASP A 193 -1.98 5.88 -11.68
C ASP A 193 -2.14 4.47 -11.10
N ALA A 194 -1.77 3.47 -11.88
CA ALA A 194 -1.91 2.06 -11.54
C ALA A 194 -0.68 1.26 -11.95
N ALA A 195 -0.36 0.23 -11.19
CA ALA A 195 0.73 -0.68 -11.50
C ALA A 195 0.41 -2.11 -11.07
N LEU A 196 1.00 -3.06 -11.79
CA LEU A 196 1.10 -4.46 -11.39
C LEU A 196 2.55 -4.81 -11.15
N ILE A 197 2.82 -5.35 -9.97
CA ILE A 197 4.14 -5.85 -9.57
C ILE A 197 4.07 -7.34 -9.29
N LYS A 198 5.22 -8.00 -9.33
CA LYS A 198 5.34 -9.44 -9.14
C LYS A 198 6.44 -9.77 -8.14
N ILE A 199 6.12 -10.60 -7.16
CA ILE A 199 7.06 -11.24 -6.24
C ILE A 199 7.16 -12.74 -6.52
N GLU A 200 8.29 -13.34 -6.22
CA GLU A 200 8.49 -14.79 -6.35
C GLU A 200 8.03 -15.49 -5.07
N ALA A 201 6.73 -15.77 -4.99
CA ALA A 201 6.08 -16.49 -3.90
C ALA A 201 4.85 -17.24 -4.43
N LYS A 202 4.34 -18.19 -3.66
CA LYS A 202 3.19 -19.04 -4.04
C LYS A 202 2.24 -19.20 -2.87
N ASP A 203 1.05 -19.67 -3.19
CA ASP A 203 0.01 -20.00 -2.21
C ASP A 203 -0.38 -18.84 -1.29
N LEU A 204 -0.13 -17.61 -1.76
CA LEU A 204 -0.34 -16.38 -1.02
C LEU A 204 -1.82 -16.12 -0.75
N PRO A 205 -2.14 -15.38 0.35
CA PRO A 205 -3.47 -14.82 0.55
C PRO A 205 -3.81 -13.86 -0.58
N THR A 206 -5.06 -13.89 -1.03
CA THR A 206 -5.53 -13.04 -2.13
C THR A 206 -6.81 -12.32 -1.74
N VAL A 207 -7.11 -11.21 -2.41
CA VAL A 207 -8.36 -10.47 -2.25
C VAL A 207 -9.25 -10.66 -3.47
N GLN A 208 -10.57 -10.66 -3.24
CA GLN A 208 -11.55 -10.71 -4.31
C GLN A 208 -11.68 -9.33 -4.98
N LEU A 209 -11.56 -9.28 -6.30
CA LEU A 209 -11.88 -8.08 -7.08
C LEU A 209 -13.35 -8.07 -7.45
N ALA A 210 -13.98 -6.91 -7.41
CA ALA A 210 -15.30 -6.72 -8.01
C ALA A 210 -15.22 -6.92 -9.53
N SER A 211 -16.31 -7.34 -10.14
CA SER A 211 -16.36 -7.53 -11.60
C SER A 211 -16.15 -6.23 -12.39
N SER A 212 -16.62 -5.14 -11.86
CA SER A 212 -16.38 -3.75 -12.31
C SER A 212 -16.76 -2.80 -11.17
N ALA A 213 -16.02 -1.71 -11.03
CA ALA A 213 -16.36 -0.66 -10.08
C ALA A 213 -17.71 0.01 -10.44
N ALA A 214 -18.02 0.16 -11.73
CA ALA A 214 -19.27 0.74 -12.19
C ALA A 214 -20.52 -0.02 -11.71
N VAL A 215 -20.39 -1.32 -11.48
CA VAL A 215 -21.49 -2.18 -10.98
C VAL A 215 -21.45 -2.29 -9.46
N ALA A 216 -20.27 -2.31 -8.88
CA ALA A 216 -20.05 -2.63 -7.47
C ALA A 216 -20.01 -1.40 -6.55
N ALA A 217 -19.83 -0.17 -7.09
CA ALA A 217 -19.85 1.07 -6.34
C ALA A 217 -21.21 1.75 -6.44
N THR A 218 -21.78 2.12 -5.30
CA THR A 218 -23.05 2.83 -5.22
C THR A 218 -22.90 4.09 -4.35
N LEU A 219 -23.48 5.20 -4.75
CA LEU A 219 -23.44 6.44 -3.97
C LEU A 219 -23.97 6.22 -2.55
N GLY A 220 -23.25 6.70 -1.55
CA GLY A 220 -23.57 6.52 -0.13
C GLY A 220 -23.19 5.15 0.44
N GLN A 221 -22.67 4.23 -0.37
CA GLN A 221 -22.22 2.92 0.08
C GLN A 221 -21.01 3.05 1.01
N THR A 222 -21.02 2.27 2.10
CA THR A 222 -19.86 2.15 2.99
C THR A 222 -18.66 1.55 2.27
N LEU A 223 -17.51 2.15 2.49
CA LEU A 223 -16.19 1.70 2.04
C LEU A 223 -15.30 1.37 3.23
N VAL A 224 -14.46 0.36 3.05
CA VAL A 224 -13.39 0.01 3.96
C VAL A 224 -12.07 0.12 3.21
N ILE A 225 -11.20 1.03 3.65
CA ILE A 225 -9.86 1.20 3.07
C ILE A 225 -8.85 0.59 4.01
N VAL A 226 -7.96 -0.22 3.46
CA VAL A 226 -6.90 -0.89 4.23
C VAL A 226 -5.56 -0.48 3.65
N GLY A 227 -4.62 -0.09 4.53
CA GLY A 227 -3.31 0.34 4.06
C GLY A 227 -2.27 0.49 5.17
N TYR A 228 -1.07 0.90 4.77
CA TYR A 228 0.10 1.09 5.63
C TYR A 228 0.51 2.58 5.64
N PRO A 229 -0.20 3.44 6.40
CA PRO A 229 0.08 4.87 6.40
C PRO A 229 1.47 5.16 6.95
N GLY A 230 2.21 6.03 6.28
CA GLY A 230 3.58 6.41 6.66
C GLY A 230 3.66 7.00 8.07
N VAL A 231 2.64 7.73 8.49
CA VAL A 231 2.55 8.27 9.86
C VAL A 231 2.53 7.19 10.94
N VAL A 232 2.10 5.96 10.60
CA VAL A 232 2.15 4.80 11.50
C VAL A 232 3.49 4.08 11.37
N LEU A 233 3.97 3.88 10.13
CA LEU A 233 5.23 3.19 9.85
C LEU A 233 6.44 3.88 10.52
N TRP A 234 6.43 5.21 10.58
CA TRP A 234 7.54 6.01 11.11
C TRP A 234 7.24 6.65 12.46
N HIS A 235 6.19 6.22 13.17
CA HIS A 235 5.77 6.79 14.44
C HIS A 235 6.68 6.36 15.59
N ASP A 236 7.30 7.33 16.30
CA ASP A 236 8.32 7.06 17.32
C ASP A 236 7.78 6.30 18.55
N PHE A 237 6.51 6.48 18.90
CA PHE A 237 5.88 5.78 20.03
C PHE A 237 5.47 4.34 19.74
N LEU A 238 5.47 3.94 18.45
CA LEU A 238 5.03 2.59 18.07
C LEU A 238 6.22 1.64 18.02
N SER A 239 6.03 0.42 18.55
CA SER A 239 7.00 -0.65 18.38
C SER A 239 7.11 -1.05 16.90
N LYS A 240 8.28 -1.58 16.49
CA LYS A 240 8.47 -2.08 15.12
C LYS A 240 7.42 -3.13 14.71
N LYS A 241 6.98 -3.97 15.67
CA LYS A 241 5.93 -4.98 15.43
C LYS A 241 4.58 -4.32 15.12
N SER A 242 4.21 -3.28 15.87
CA SER A 242 2.93 -2.56 15.66
C SER A 242 2.91 -1.79 14.34
N ARG A 243 4.06 -1.35 13.82
CA ARG A 243 4.16 -0.66 12.54
C ARG A 243 3.85 -1.57 11.34
N ALA A 244 4.00 -2.89 11.52
CA ALA A 244 3.72 -3.88 10.47
C ALA A 244 2.23 -4.21 10.31
N GLU A 245 1.38 -3.64 11.14
CA GLU A 245 -0.06 -3.85 11.09
C GLU A 245 -0.72 -2.86 10.14
N ALA A 246 -1.63 -3.37 9.29
CA ALA A 246 -2.43 -2.52 8.41
C ALA A 246 -3.39 -1.66 9.24
N THR A 247 -3.61 -0.44 8.76
CA THR A 247 -4.62 0.47 9.30
C THR A 247 -5.90 0.36 8.48
N ILE A 248 -7.03 0.30 9.16
CA ILE A 248 -8.35 0.24 8.56
C ILE A 248 -9.03 1.58 8.76
N THR A 249 -9.54 2.18 7.69
CA THR A 249 -10.37 3.37 7.74
C THR A 249 -11.71 3.12 7.07
N PHE A 250 -12.74 3.80 7.56
CA PHE A 250 -14.12 3.68 7.07
C PHE A 250 -14.55 5.00 6.47
N GLY A 251 -15.39 4.93 5.45
CA GLY A 251 -16.05 6.07 4.83
C GLY A 251 -17.10 5.60 3.84
N HIS A 252 -17.47 6.47 2.91
CA HIS A 252 -18.53 6.22 1.95
C HIS A 252 -18.11 6.64 0.54
N VAL A 253 -18.80 6.14 -0.47
CA VAL A 253 -18.78 6.69 -1.81
C VAL A 253 -19.51 8.02 -1.78
N SER A 254 -18.78 9.13 -1.80
CA SER A 254 -19.35 10.50 -1.69
C SER A 254 -19.81 11.06 -3.03
N ALA A 255 -19.13 10.72 -4.12
CA ALA A 255 -19.47 11.13 -5.48
C ALA A 255 -18.74 10.30 -6.54
N PHE A 256 -19.24 10.37 -7.77
CA PHE A 256 -18.50 9.98 -8.96
C PHE A 256 -18.05 11.25 -9.70
N ARG A 257 -16.78 11.32 -10.08
CA ARG A 257 -16.16 12.48 -10.74
C ARG A 257 -15.47 12.03 -12.03
N LEU A 258 -15.19 12.99 -12.90
CA LEU A 258 -14.29 12.78 -14.03
C LEU A 258 -12.92 13.38 -13.69
N ASP A 259 -11.87 12.65 -14.00
CA ASP A 259 -10.50 13.16 -13.96
C ASP A 259 -10.24 14.10 -15.16
N VAL A 260 -9.05 14.66 -15.22
CA VAL A 260 -8.62 15.55 -16.32
C VAL A 260 -8.56 14.86 -17.70
N ASN A 261 -8.65 13.53 -17.75
CA ASN A 261 -8.72 12.72 -18.97
C ASN A 261 -10.14 12.26 -19.29
N GLU A 262 -11.16 12.84 -18.64
CA GLU A 262 -12.58 12.48 -18.76
C GLU A 262 -12.90 11.04 -18.35
N ARG A 263 -12.07 10.44 -17.48
CA ARG A 263 -12.35 9.12 -16.89
C ARG A 263 -12.96 9.29 -15.51
N TRP A 264 -13.93 8.44 -15.21
CA TRP A 264 -14.55 8.51 -13.92
C TRP A 264 -13.66 7.95 -12.81
N ILE A 265 -13.70 8.62 -11.66
CA ILE A 265 -13.04 8.27 -10.41
C ILE A 265 -14.05 8.32 -9.27
N ILE A 266 -13.75 7.66 -8.17
CA ILE A 266 -14.63 7.65 -6.99
C ILE A 266 -14.11 8.67 -5.98
N GLN A 267 -14.98 9.58 -5.53
CA GLN A 267 -14.70 10.44 -4.38
C GLN A 267 -15.20 9.74 -3.11
N THR A 268 -14.44 9.86 -2.02
CA THR A 268 -14.77 9.28 -0.71
C THR A 268 -14.46 10.25 0.42
N ASP A 269 -15.24 10.13 1.51
CA ASP A 269 -14.98 10.80 2.79
C ASP A 269 -14.08 9.97 3.73
N ALA A 270 -13.71 8.74 3.34
CA ALA A 270 -12.80 7.91 4.11
C ALA A 270 -11.46 8.63 4.36
N PRO A 271 -10.92 8.64 5.58
CA PRO A 271 -9.60 9.17 5.85
C PRO A 271 -8.51 8.40 5.08
N ILE A 272 -7.74 9.12 4.27
CA ILE A 272 -6.57 8.61 3.53
C ILE A 272 -5.37 9.48 3.89
N SER A 273 -4.21 8.88 4.03
CA SER A 273 -2.93 9.55 4.27
C SER A 273 -1.83 8.95 3.41
N TRP A 274 -0.67 9.63 3.33
CA TRP A 274 0.51 9.09 2.65
C TRP A 274 0.83 7.68 3.12
N GLY A 275 1.06 6.76 2.18
CA GLY A 275 1.30 5.35 2.42
C GLY A 275 0.05 4.47 2.26
N ASN A 276 -1.16 5.03 2.31
CA ASN A 276 -2.38 4.29 1.92
C ASN A 276 -2.50 4.13 0.40
N SER A 277 -1.75 4.92 -0.37
CA SER A 277 -1.72 4.86 -1.84
C SER A 277 -1.48 3.45 -2.34
N GLY A 278 -2.32 2.99 -3.27
CA GLY A 278 -2.33 1.63 -3.81
C GLY A 278 -3.08 0.62 -2.95
N GLY A 279 -3.52 1.01 -1.75
CA GLY A 279 -4.33 0.17 -0.88
C GLY A 279 -5.74 -0.07 -1.42
N PRO A 280 -6.34 -1.24 -1.14
CA PRO A 280 -7.68 -1.57 -1.61
C PRO A 280 -8.76 -0.80 -0.88
N ALA A 281 -9.77 -0.36 -1.62
CA ALA A 281 -11.05 0.09 -1.10
C ALA A 281 -12.08 -1.04 -1.32
N PHE A 282 -12.53 -1.64 -0.23
CA PHE A 282 -13.49 -2.73 -0.23
C PHE A 282 -14.93 -2.21 -0.09
N ASN A 283 -15.86 -2.88 -0.76
CA ASN A 283 -17.28 -2.76 -0.47
C ASN A 283 -17.66 -3.66 0.72
N ILE A 284 -18.93 -3.59 1.15
CA ILE A 284 -19.45 -4.40 2.27
C ILE A 284 -19.44 -5.93 2.02
N LYS A 285 -19.23 -6.35 0.76
CA LYS A 285 -19.09 -7.78 0.42
C LYS A 285 -17.65 -8.27 0.57
N GLY A 286 -16.69 -7.37 0.81
CA GLY A 286 -15.26 -7.67 0.83
C GLY A 286 -14.61 -7.73 -0.56
N GLU A 287 -15.26 -7.14 -1.57
CA GLU A 287 -14.71 -7.04 -2.92
C GLU A 287 -13.97 -5.70 -3.08
N VAL A 288 -12.79 -5.72 -3.68
CA VAL A 288 -12.05 -4.51 -4.03
C VAL A 288 -12.74 -3.82 -5.20
N ILE A 289 -13.21 -2.59 -4.99
CA ILE A 289 -13.85 -1.78 -6.03
C ILE A 289 -12.93 -0.68 -6.57
N ALA A 290 -11.90 -0.30 -5.82
CA ALA A 290 -10.99 0.77 -6.21
C ALA A 290 -9.68 0.70 -5.41
N LEU A 291 -8.70 1.52 -5.83
CA LEU A 291 -7.43 1.77 -5.13
C LEU A 291 -7.46 3.17 -4.52
N ALA A 292 -7.03 3.31 -3.28
CA ALA A 292 -6.77 4.60 -2.65
C ALA A 292 -5.60 5.30 -3.38
N THR A 293 -5.75 6.60 -3.74
CA THR A 293 -4.72 7.27 -4.51
C THR A 293 -4.52 8.73 -4.11
N PHE A 294 -5.42 9.63 -4.43
CA PHE A 294 -5.22 11.04 -4.21
C PHE A 294 -5.81 11.50 -2.90
N ILE A 295 -5.03 12.32 -2.18
CA ILE A 295 -5.52 13.15 -1.09
C ILE A 295 -5.71 14.58 -1.60
N SER A 296 -6.77 15.24 -1.16
CA SER A 296 -6.91 16.67 -1.36
C SER A 296 -5.98 17.42 -0.41
N THR A 297 -5.25 18.42 -0.92
CA THR A 297 -4.40 19.28 -0.11
C THR A 297 -4.96 20.71 -0.10
N SER A 298 -4.53 21.51 0.88
CA SER A 298 -4.80 22.95 0.92
C SER A 298 -4.20 23.64 -0.30
N LEU A 299 -4.66 24.86 -0.62
CA LEU A 299 -4.22 25.61 -1.81
C LEU A 299 -2.70 25.86 -1.84
N ASP A 300 -2.06 25.91 -0.70
CA ASP A 300 -0.60 25.99 -0.48
C ASP A 300 0.09 24.62 -0.52
N GLY A 301 -0.67 23.52 -0.60
CA GLY A 301 -0.13 22.15 -0.71
C GLY A 301 0.36 21.54 0.60
N ASP A 302 0.35 22.29 1.70
CA ASP A 302 1.04 21.90 2.95
C ASP A 302 0.20 20.97 3.86
N GLN A 303 -1.14 20.94 3.69
CA GLN A 303 -2.02 20.17 4.57
C GLN A 303 -2.99 19.30 3.80
N ALA A 304 -3.11 18.05 4.21
CA ALA A 304 -4.12 17.14 3.69
C ALA A 304 -5.52 17.54 4.19
N ILE A 305 -6.47 17.71 3.28
CA ILE A 305 -7.87 17.97 3.57
C ILE A 305 -8.60 16.63 3.63
N GLN A 306 -9.08 16.26 4.82
CA GLN A 306 -9.84 15.03 5.00
C GLN A 306 -11.27 15.18 4.46
N GLY A 307 -11.86 14.05 4.03
CA GLY A 307 -13.24 14.01 3.54
C GLY A 307 -13.40 14.29 2.03
N PHE A 308 -12.31 14.58 1.32
CA PHE A 308 -12.30 14.84 -0.13
C PHE A 308 -11.17 14.04 -0.80
N ASN A 309 -11.18 12.74 -0.60
CA ASN A 309 -10.17 11.85 -1.16
C ASN A 309 -10.71 11.13 -2.41
N PHE A 310 -9.80 10.58 -3.21
CA PHE A 310 -10.14 9.97 -4.48
C PHE A 310 -9.56 8.57 -4.62
N LEU A 311 -10.30 7.72 -5.35
CA LEU A 311 -9.95 6.33 -5.58
C LEU A 311 -9.98 6.06 -7.08
N ILE A 312 -8.99 5.28 -7.56
CA ILE A 312 -8.95 4.78 -8.93
C ILE A 312 -9.79 3.50 -9.03
N PRO A 313 -10.76 3.42 -9.94
CA PRO A 313 -11.58 2.23 -10.15
C PRO A 313 -10.76 0.99 -10.44
N ILE A 314 -11.19 -0.17 -9.91
CA ILE A 314 -10.52 -1.45 -10.04
C ILE A 314 -10.39 -1.91 -11.51
N ASP A 315 -11.24 -1.39 -12.38
CA ASP A 315 -11.25 -1.66 -13.82
C ASP A 315 -9.88 -1.38 -14.47
N SER A 316 -9.12 -0.40 -13.94
CA SER A 316 -7.75 -0.09 -14.39
C SER A 316 -6.80 -1.28 -14.17
N ILE A 317 -6.85 -1.90 -12.99
CA ILE A 317 -6.04 -3.08 -12.64
C ILE A 317 -6.48 -4.29 -13.47
N GLN A 318 -7.78 -4.49 -13.65
CA GLN A 318 -8.31 -5.59 -14.46
C GLN A 318 -7.86 -5.49 -15.92
N ALA A 319 -7.88 -4.27 -16.48
CA ALA A 319 -7.39 -4.03 -17.84
C ALA A 319 -5.89 -4.34 -17.98
N MET A 320 -5.07 -3.91 -17.01
CA MET A 320 -3.63 -4.21 -16.99
C MET A 320 -3.35 -5.71 -16.84
N ALA A 321 -4.05 -6.39 -15.92
CA ALA A 321 -3.93 -7.84 -15.74
C ALA A 321 -4.29 -8.61 -17.02
N LYS A 322 -5.38 -8.21 -17.67
CA LYS A 322 -5.80 -8.80 -18.96
C LYS A 322 -4.74 -8.62 -20.04
N GLN A 323 -4.11 -7.45 -20.15
CA GLN A 323 -3.03 -7.21 -21.13
C GLN A 323 -1.81 -8.11 -20.90
N LEU A 324 -1.54 -8.47 -19.65
CA LEU A 324 -0.45 -9.38 -19.27
C LEU A 324 -0.86 -10.87 -19.32
N GLY A 325 -2.11 -11.19 -19.68
CA GLY A 325 -2.64 -12.54 -19.64
C GLY A 325 -2.81 -13.11 -18.22
N VAL A 326 -2.91 -12.23 -17.22
CA VAL A 326 -3.11 -12.61 -15.81
C VAL A 326 -4.59 -12.54 -15.48
N THR A 327 -5.15 -13.65 -15.01
CA THR A 327 -6.52 -13.70 -14.49
C THR A 327 -6.45 -13.61 -12.96
N PRO A 328 -6.98 -12.55 -12.34
CA PRO A 328 -7.07 -12.48 -10.87
C PRO A 328 -7.79 -13.71 -10.31
N SER A 329 -7.27 -14.26 -9.22
CA SER A 329 -7.79 -15.51 -8.63
C SER A 329 -7.69 -15.47 -7.12
N THR A 330 -8.74 -15.92 -6.45
CA THR A 330 -8.75 -16.22 -5.01
C THR A 330 -8.55 -17.70 -4.71
N ASP A 331 -8.33 -18.54 -5.72
CA ASP A 331 -8.10 -19.97 -5.55
C ASP A 331 -6.67 -20.25 -5.05
N SER A 332 -6.47 -20.05 -3.76
CA SER A 332 -5.22 -20.29 -3.02
C SER A 332 -5.48 -21.30 -1.90
N PRO A 333 -4.54 -22.24 -1.64
CA PRO A 333 -4.61 -23.09 -0.46
C PRO A 333 -4.76 -22.28 0.83
N PHE A 334 -4.01 -21.17 0.97
CA PHE A 334 -4.14 -20.28 2.12
C PHE A 334 -5.54 -19.67 2.20
N THR A 335 -6.03 -19.08 1.11
CA THR A 335 -7.34 -18.40 1.11
C THR A 335 -8.46 -19.36 1.48
N ARG A 336 -8.43 -20.60 1.00
CA ARG A 336 -9.43 -21.62 1.36
C ARG A 336 -9.45 -21.90 2.87
N GLU A 337 -8.28 -22.15 3.48
CA GLU A 337 -8.19 -22.41 4.93
C GLU A 337 -8.60 -21.19 5.76
N TRP A 338 -8.19 -19.99 5.30
CA TRP A 338 -8.53 -18.76 5.98
C TRP A 338 -10.03 -18.43 5.91
N ASP A 339 -10.66 -18.66 4.77
CA ASP A 339 -12.10 -18.50 4.59
C ASP A 339 -12.87 -19.42 5.52
N GLN A 340 -12.48 -20.71 5.60
CA GLN A 340 -13.07 -21.68 6.53
C GLN A 340 -12.86 -21.27 7.98
N THR A 341 -11.69 -20.72 8.32
CA THR A 341 -11.44 -20.13 9.64
C THR A 341 -12.48 -19.09 10.01
N VAL A 342 -12.70 -18.12 9.11
CA VAL A 342 -13.62 -17.01 9.35
C VAL A 342 -15.07 -17.50 9.41
N GLU A 343 -15.47 -18.39 8.53
CA GLU A 343 -16.82 -18.97 8.50
C GLU A 343 -17.11 -19.78 9.77
N ALA A 344 -16.20 -20.67 10.18
CA ALA A 344 -16.33 -21.45 11.40
C ALA A 344 -16.36 -20.55 12.65
N PHE A 345 -15.56 -19.47 12.66
CA PHE A 345 -15.58 -18.50 13.76
C PHE A 345 -16.94 -17.79 13.87
N ILE A 346 -17.49 -17.31 12.76
CA ILE A 346 -18.82 -16.68 12.70
C ILE A 346 -19.92 -17.65 13.14
N ALA A 347 -19.79 -18.93 12.76
CA ALA A 347 -20.72 -19.99 13.16
C ALA A 347 -20.61 -20.39 14.66
N GLY A 348 -19.56 -19.90 15.36
CA GLY A 348 -19.27 -20.29 16.75
C GLY A 348 -18.57 -21.64 16.92
N ASN A 349 -18.14 -22.26 15.81
CA ASN A 349 -17.43 -23.54 15.75
C ASN A 349 -15.93 -23.34 16.04
N LEU A 350 -15.60 -22.98 17.29
CA LEU A 350 -14.25 -22.53 17.64
C LEU A 350 -13.15 -23.57 17.39
N ARG A 351 -13.44 -24.89 17.55
CA ARG A 351 -12.47 -25.96 17.29
C ARG A 351 -12.15 -26.10 15.80
N GLU A 352 -13.14 -25.92 14.94
CA GLU A 352 -12.98 -25.93 13.50
C GLU A 352 -12.21 -24.68 13.06
N ALA A 353 -12.58 -23.50 13.60
CA ALA A 353 -11.91 -22.24 13.32
C ALA A 353 -10.41 -22.28 13.64
N ILE A 354 -10.01 -22.83 14.81
CA ILE A 354 -8.59 -22.93 15.16
C ILE A 354 -7.85 -23.91 14.26
N SER A 355 -8.46 -25.06 13.91
CA SER A 355 -7.86 -26.06 13.02
C SER A 355 -7.51 -25.46 11.64
N HIS A 356 -8.45 -24.72 11.04
CA HIS A 356 -8.23 -24.04 9.76
C HIS A 356 -7.25 -22.87 9.88
N ALA A 357 -7.29 -22.09 10.97
CA ALA A 357 -6.32 -21.01 11.20
C ALA A 357 -4.88 -21.53 11.32
N GLU A 358 -4.68 -22.66 12.03
CA GLU A 358 -3.37 -23.31 12.15
C GLU A 358 -2.91 -23.92 10.81
N ALA A 359 -3.83 -24.39 9.97
CA ALA A 359 -3.53 -24.84 8.62
C ALA A 359 -3.11 -23.67 7.74
N ALA A 360 -3.79 -22.52 7.80
CA ALA A 360 -3.42 -21.29 7.10
C ALA A 360 -2.03 -20.79 7.55
N ASP A 361 -1.71 -20.79 8.87
CA ASP A 361 -0.39 -20.37 9.38
C ASP A 361 0.75 -21.31 8.93
N LYS A 362 0.46 -22.58 8.60
CA LYS A 362 1.46 -23.50 8.03
C LYS A 362 1.74 -23.19 6.54
N ILE A 363 0.77 -22.69 5.79
CA ILE A 363 0.92 -22.36 4.37
C ILE A 363 1.69 -21.06 4.20
N VAL A 364 1.28 -19.99 4.90
CA VAL A 364 1.96 -18.71 4.95
C VAL A 364 2.24 -18.33 6.40
N PRO A 365 3.41 -18.69 6.94
CA PRO A 365 3.70 -18.54 8.35
C PRO A 365 3.83 -17.09 8.78
N GLY A 366 3.30 -16.78 9.96
CA GLY A 366 3.62 -15.55 10.67
C GLY A 366 2.71 -14.37 10.40
N LEU A 367 1.68 -14.53 9.60
CA LEU A 367 0.72 -13.46 9.36
C LEU A 367 0.05 -13.03 10.68
N ILE A 368 0.09 -11.72 10.96
CA ILE A 368 -0.37 -11.16 12.24
C ILE A 368 -1.84 -11.49 12.50
N ASP A 369 -2.70 -11.36 11.49
CA ASP A 369 -4.14 -11.56 11.63
C ASP A 369 -4.48 -13.04 11.90
N VAL A 370 -3.75 -13.95 11.27
CA VAL A 370 -3.88 -15.40 11.50
C VAL A 370 -3.48 -15.76 12.95
N ARG A 371 -2.31 -15.33 13.38
CA ARG A 371 -1.81 -15.57 14.74
C ARG A 371 -2.68 -14.94 15.82
N ARG A 372 -3.18 -13.74 15.55
CA ARG A 372 -4.12 -13.03 16.43
C ARG A 372 -5.44 -13.80 16.55
N THR A 373 -5.95 -14.34 15.44
CA THR A 373 -7.16 -15.16 15.42
C THR A 373 -6.94 -16.45 16.17
N ILE A 374 -5.83 -17.16 15.97
CA ILE A 374 -5.49 -18.38 16.74
C ILE A 374 -5.47 -18.07 18.24
N ALA A 375 -4.75 -17.04 18.67
CA ALA A 375 -4.65 -16.65 20.07
C ALA A 375 -6.03 -16.33 20.66
N ARG A 376 -6.88 -15.65 19.92
CA ARG A 376 -8.24 -15.30 20.33
C ARG A 376 -9.14 -16.53 20.48
N VAL A 377 -9.13 -17.42 19.47
CA VAL A 377 -9.95 -18.64 19.50
C VAL A 377 -9.56 -19.52 20.67
N ARG A 378 -8.24 -19.65 20.97
CA ARG A 378 -7.75 -20.36 22.16
C ARG A 378 -8.29 -19.76 23.45
N ALA A 379 -8.22 -18.45 23.61
CA ALA A 379 -8.75 -17.77 24.77
C ALA A 379 -10.28 -17.99 24.94
N LEU A 380 -11.03 -18.00 23.85
CA LEU A 380 -12.47 -18.29 23.89
C LEU A 380 -12.78 -19.71 24.25
N LEU A 381 -12.00 -20.71 23.79
CA LEU A 381 -12.13 -22.12 24.19
C LEU A 381 -11.85 -22.30 25.69
N GLU A 382 -10.78 -21.68 26.20
CA GLU A 382 -10.46 -21.71 27.63
C GLU A 382 -11.59 -21.12 28.49
N LEU A 383 -12.18 -19.98 28.05
CA LEU A 383 -13.33 -19.38 28.74
C LEU A 383 -14.58 -20.29 28.77
N ARG A 384 -14.73 -21.16 27.77
CA ARG A 384 -15.78 -22.19 27.74
C ARG A 384 -15.42 -23.45 28.53
N GLY A 385 -14.23 -23.51 29.14
CA GLY A 385 -13.72 -24.73 29.81
C GLY A 385 -13.35 -25.85 28.84
N GLU A 386 -13.17 -25.50 27.56
CA GLU A 386 -12.77 -26.42 26.50
C GLU A 386 -11.24 -26.35 26.30
N LYS A 387 -10.62 -27.53 26.10
CA LYS A 387 -9.22 -27.57 25.69
C LYS A 387 -9.11 -27.10 24.22
N PRO A 388 -8.15 -26.20 23.92
CA PRO A 388 -7.88 -25.77 22.55
C PRO A 388 -7.38 -26.90 21.66
#